data_958acb70860da0ec09b969eaed477aba
#
_entry.id   958acb70860da0ec09b969eaed477aba
#
_cell.length_a   1.000
_cell.length_b   1.000
_cell.length_c   1.000
_cell.angle_alpha   90.00
_cell.angle_beta   90.00
_cell.angle_gamma   90.00
#
_symmetry.space_group_name_H-M   'P 1'
#
loop_
_entity.id
_entity.type
_entity.pdbx_description
1 polymer ?
#
loop_
_entity_poly.entity_id
_entity_poly.type
_entity_poly.pdbx_seq_one_letter_code
_entity_poly.pdbx_strand_id
1 'polypeptide(L)'
;MVEADMPGNPGALSANEFDGEGAQLVGGRGAHSITARLKRAIEMGVYADGDQLPPERQLAVAFGTARSTIRKALDQLKDKGLVLRRVGSGTFVNYKGPLLDSMADVTDLISPLQLIEARLAIEPAMTRLAALNASTRDLDQMEKLLTELELSADDQDRFTRLDSEFHLGLARCSHNPLLYRLYQQVNTVRAHAQWERMKEIILSGAKMGLYNQQHRAIFEALRQRDVQGAAEFITRHLETARQDLTGASGEWGAGNRE
;
A
#
# COMPACT_ATOMS: atom_id res chain seq x y z
N MET A 1 -44.68 -18.48 27.53
CA MET A 1 -43.33 -18.99 27.74
C MET A 1 -42.88 -19.42 26.35
N VAL A 2 -42.22 -18.54 25.63
CA VAL A 2 -41.75 -18.72 24.23
C VAL A 2 -40.23 -18.87 24.34
N GLU A 3 -39.72 -20.06 24.04
CA GLU A 3 -38.30 -20.33 23.92
C GLU A 3 -37.73 -19.55 22.73
N ALA A 4 -36.74 -18.71 22.98
CA ALA A 4 -36.01 -18.01 21.98
C ALA A 4 -35.00 -18.96 21.33
N ASP A 5 -35.20 -19.21 20.05
CA ASP A 5 -34.33 -19.96 19.16
C ASP A 5 -33.00 -19.22 19.00
N MET A 6 -31.91 -19.80 19.49
CA MET A 6 -30.57 -19.30 19.34
C MET A 6 -30.04 -19.67 17.94
N PRO A 7 -29.46 -18.74 17.17
CA PRO A 7 -28.95 -19.06 15.85
C PRO A 7 -27.79 -20.05 15.95
N GLY A 8 -27.89 -21.10 15.16
CA GLY A 8 -26.96 -22.25 15.10
C GLY A 8 -25.53 -21.82 14.79
N ASN A 9 -24.63 -22.46 15.50
CA ASN A 9 -23.20 -22.47 15.30
C ASN A 9 -22.83 -22.72 13.80
N PRO A 10 -22.11 -21.84 13.07
CA PRO A 10 -21.70 -22.10 11.71
C PRO A 10 -20.78 -23.30 11.68
N GLY A 11 -21.15 -24.26 10.85
CA GLY A 11 -20.63 -25.65 10.79
C GLY A 11 -19.12 -25.74 10.69
N ALA A 12 -18.62 -26.87 11.17
CA ALA A 12 -17.23 -27.28 11.07
C ALA A 12 -16.76 -27.27 9.62
N LEU A 13 -15.90 -26.29 9.30
CA LEU A 13 -15.24 -26.16 8.00
C LEU A 13 -14.34 -27.40 7.78
N SER A 14 -14.46 -28.04 6.62
CA SER A 14 -13.62 -29.18 6.23
C SER A 14 -12.20 -28.69 5.86
N ALA A 15 -11.21 -29.61 5.88
CA ALA A 15 -9.84 -29.31 5.51
C ALA A 15 -9.70 -28.69 4.08
N ASN A 16 -10.68 -28.93 3.19
CA ASN A 16 -10.71 -28.42 1.82
C ASN A 16 -11.15 -26.95 1.72
N GLU A 17 -11.81 -26.38 2.71
CA GLU A 17 -12.21 -24.97 2.72
C GLU A 17 -11.05 -24.02 3.04
N PHE A 18 -9.91 -24.57 3.48
CA PHE A 18 -8.65 -23.81 3.69
C PHE A 18 -7.77 -23.72 2.44
N ASP A 19 -8.08 -24.51 1.40
CA ASP A 19 -7.33 -24.53 0.14
C ASP A 19 -8.20 -23.94 -0.97
N GLY A 20 -8.21 -22.61 -1.12
CA GLY A 20 -8.80 -21.96 -2.30
C GLY A 20 -8.18 -22.56 -3.58
N GLU A 21 -9.01 -22.88 -4.58
CA GLU A 21 -8.61 -23.48 -5.86
C GLU A 21 -7.35 -22.79 -6.42
N GLY A 22 -6.25 -23.52 -6.49
CA GLY A 22 -5.09 -23.13 -7.32
C GLY A 22 -3.70 -23.13 -6.72
N ALA A 23 -3.41 -23.77 -5.57
CA ALA A 23 -2.02 -23.99 -5.18
C ALA A 23 -1.85 -25.33 -4.46
N GLN A 24 -1.29 -26.32 -5.14
CA GLN A 24 -0.63 -27.46 -4.51
C GLN A 24 0.55 -26.95 -3.67
N LEU A 25 0.29 -26.51 -2.44
CA LEU A 25 1.35 -26.30 -1.45
C LEU A 25 1.54 -27.64 -0.71
N VAL A 26 2.73 -28.22 -0.91
CA VAL A 26 3.26 -29.41 -0.24
C VAL A 26 2.84 -29.44 1.22
N GLY A 27 2.09 -30.49 1.61
CA GLY A 27 1.46 -30.65 2.92
C GLY A 27 2.45 -30.80 4.08
N GLY A 28 2.91 -29.70 4.62
CA GLY A 28 3.64 -29.69 5.89
C GLY A 28 2.66 -29.74 7.07
N ARG A 29 2.69 -30.84 7.86
CA ARG A 29 1.92 -30.98 9.13
C ARG A 29 2.59 -30.28 10.31
N GLY A 30 3.64 -29.51 10.07
CA GLY A 30 4.40 -28.80 11.09
C GLY A 30 3.75 -27.48 11.53
N ALA A 31 4.07 -27.00 12.73
CA ALA A 31 3.53 -25.77 13.29
C ALA A 31 3.70 -24.55 12.35
N HIS A 32 4.84 -24.43 11.68
CA HIS A 32 5.11 -23.33 10.76
C HIS A 32 4.18 -23.30 9.53
N SER A 33 3.94 -24.47 8.93
CA SER A 33 3.00 -24.59 7.79
C SER A 33 1.56 -24.27 8.21
N ILE A 34 1.14 -24.72 9.40
CA ILE A 34 -0.19 -24.44 9.95
C ILE A 34 -0.32 -22.95 10.26
N THR A 35 0.72 -22.31 10.84
CA THR A 35 0.77 -20.87 11.07
C THR A 35 0.58 -20.11 9.76
N ALA A 36 1.29 -20.47 8.69
CA ALA A 36 1.19 -19.83 7.39
C ALA A 36 -0.23 -19.96 6.80
N ARG A 37 -0.86 -21.12 6.90
CA ARG A 37 -2.24 -21.35 6.40
C ARG A 37 -3.28 -20.57 7.19
N LEU A 38 -3.21 -20.59 8.52
CA LEU A 38 -4.12 -19.82 9.38
C LEU A 38 -3.91 -18.31 9.19
N LYS A 39 -2.65 -17.84 9.06
CA LYS A 39 -2.34 -16.46 8.74
C LYS A 39 -3.03 -16.06 7.43
N ARG A 40 -2.86 -16.86 6.37
CA ARG A 40 -3.49 -16.56 5.07
C ARG A 40 -5.02 -16.53 5.16
N ALA A 41 -5.65 -17.46 5.91
CA ALA A 41 -7.10 -17.47 6.11
C ALA A 41 -7.59 -16.19 6.82
N ILE A 42 -6.83 -15.69 7.81
CA ILE A 42 -7.10 -14.43 8.50
C ILE A 42 -6.93 -13.26 7.52
N GLU A 43 -5.82 -13.21 6.78
CA GLU A 43 -5.53 -12.12 5.82
C GLU A 43 -6.53 -12.06 4.66
N MET A 44 -7.07 -13.20 4.24
CA MET A 44 -8.12 -13.28 3.21
C MET A 44 -9.54 -13.04 3.75
N GLY A 45 -9.69 -12.77 5.05
CA GLY A 45 -10.99 -12.48 5.66
C GLY A 45 -11.88 -13.70 5.89
N VAL A 46 -11.35 -14.93 5.78
CA VAL A 46 -12.08 -16.16 6.16
C VAL A 46 -12.42 -16.13 7.65
N TYR A 47 -11.55 -15.53 8.45
CA TYR A 47 -11.80 -15.15 9.84
C TYR A 47 -11.61 -13.65 9.96
N ALA A 48 -12.69 -12.93 10.29
CA ALA A 48 -12.67 -11.49 10.49
C ALA A 48 -12.06 -11.09 11.85
N ASP A 49 -11.70 -9.82 11.99
CA ASP A 49 -11.25 -9.27 13.29
C ASP A 49 -12.30 -9.49 14.38
N GLY A 50 -11.88 -10.02 15.51
CA GLY A 50 -12.77 -10.39 16.62
C GLY A 50 -13.38 -11.80 16.54
N ASP A 51 -13.29 -12.48 15.39
CA ASP A 51 -13.81 -13.84 15.26
C ASP A 51 -13.06 -14.83 16.15
N GLN A 52 -13.79 -15.82 16.69
CA GLN A 52 -13.19 -16.88 17.46
C GLN A 52 -12.69 -17.99 16.51
N LEU A 53 -11.39 -18.31 16.57
CA LEU A 53 -10.85 -19.46 15.86
C LEU A 53 -11.39 -20.78 16.45
N PRO A 54 -11.55 -21.82 15.62
CA PRO A 54 -11.96 -23.13 16.11
C PRO A 54 -11.06 -23.62 17.27
N PRO A 55 -11.61 -24.34 18.25
CA PRO A 55 -10.83 -24.87 19.37
C PRO A 55 -9.66 -25.74 18.92
N GLU A 56 -8.55 -25.74 19.67
CA GLU A 56 -7.33 -26.52 19.37
C GLU A 56 -7.63 -27.98 18.99
N ARG A 57 -8.68 -28.59 19.59
CA ARG A 57 -9.11 -29.96 19.26
C ARG A 57 -9.64 -30.06 17.85
N GLN A 58 -10.46 -29.10 17.42
CA GLN A 58 -11.04 -29.11 16.07
C GLN A 58 -9.98 -28.82 15.02
N LEU A 59 -9.12 -27.85 15.27
CA LEU A 59 -7.97 -27.55 14.39
C LEU A 59 -7.05 -28.78 14.27
N ALA A 60 -6.78 -29.49 15.36
CA ALA A 60 -5.95 -30.69 15.32
C ALA A 60 -6.54 -31.80 14.41
N VAL A 61 -7.84 -31.96 14.43
CA VAL A 61 -8.57 -32.87 13.53
C VAL A 61 -8.50 -32.37 12.08
N ALA A 62 -8.84 -31.11 11.83
CA ALA A 62 -8.86 -30.49 10.49
C ALA A 62 -7.49 -30.55 9.81
N PHE A 63 -6.40 -30.26 10.54
CA PHE A 63 -5.04 -30.34 10.03
C PHE A 63 -4.36 -31.71 10.12
N GLY A 64 -5.02 -32.70 10.65
CA GLY A 64 -4.47 -34.05 10.82
C GLY A 64 -3.19 -34.10 11.65
N THR A 65 -3.10 -33.32 12.73
CA THR A 65 -1.88 -33.11 13.54
C THR A 65 -2.16 -33.20 15.05
N ALA A 66 -1.10 -33.24 15.86
CA ALA A 66 -1.21 -33.21 17.33
C ALA A 66 -1.64 -31.82 17.84
N ARG A 67 -2.40 -31.79 18.96
CA ARG A 67 -2.80 -30.52 19.61
C ARG A 67 -1.60 -29.66 20.03
N SER A 68 -0.48 -30.28 20.40
CA SER A 68 0.75 -29.57 20.72
C SER A 68 1.31 -28.78 19.53
N THR A 69 1.16 -29.31 18.31
CA THR A 69 1.55 -28.63 17.07
C THR A 69 0.64 -27.44 16.76
N ILE A 70 -0.68 -27.62 16.94
CA ILE A 70 -1.66 -26.51 16.82
C ILE A 70 -1.35 -25.42 17.84
N ARG A 71 -1.07 -25.79 19.10
CA ARG A 71 -0.72 -24.81 20.14
C ARG A 71 0.49 -23.98 19.76
N LYS A 72 1.57 -24.62 19.25
CA LYS A 72 2.75 -23.92 18.75
C LYS A 72 2.41 -22.97 17.58
N ALA A 73 1.52 -23.41 16.68
CA ALA A 73 1.09 -22.57 15.56
C ALA A 73 0.30 -21.32 16.03
N LEU A 74 -0.62 -21.51 16.99
CA LEU A 74 -1.37 -20.41 17.59
C LEU A 74 -0.49 -19.47 18.43
N ASP A 75 0.55 -20.00 19.08
CA ASP A 75 1.54 -19.19 19.80
C ASP A 75 2.32 -18.31 18.82
N GLN A 76 2.75 -18.85 17.67
CA GLN A 76 3.39 -18.06 16.60
C GLN A 76 2.48 -16.99 16.03
N LEU A 77 1.17 -17.25 15.87
CA LEU A 77 0.20 -16.22 15.44
C LEU A 77 0.02 -15.15 16.52
N LYS A 78 0.00 -15.53 17.80
CA LYS A 78 -0.06 -14.60 18.93
C LYS A 78 1.17 -13.70 18.98
N ASP A 79 2.38 -14.28 18.81
CA ASP A 79 3.65 -13.53 18.80
C ASP A 79 3.71 -12.52 17.64
N LYS A 80 2.99 -12.81 16.55
CA LYS A 80 2.80 -11.89 15.41
C LYS A 80 1.63 -10.91 15.60
N GLY A 81 0.94 -10.94 16.74
CA GLY A 81 -0.19 -10.05 17.03
C GLY A 81 -1.49 -10.37 16.26
N LEU A 82 -1.51 -11.46 15.47
CA LEU A 82 -2.64 -11.84 14.61
C LEU A 82 -3.80 -12.47 15.39
N VAL A 83 -3.57 -12.95 16.60
CA VAL A 83 -4.61 -13.50 17.47
C VAL A 83 -4.36 -13.14 18.93
N LEU A 84 -5.46 -13.06 19.69
CA LEU A 84 -5.47 -12.91 21.14
C LEU A 84 -5.98 -14.15 21.82
N ARG A 85 -5.27 -14.67 22.84
CA ARG A 85 -5.71 -15.78 23.68
C ARG A 85 -6.40 -15.24 24.93
N ARG A 86 -7.64 -15.67 25.15
CA ARG A 86 -8.38 -15.38 26.37
C ARG A 86 -8.53 -16.68 27.18
N VAL A 87 -7.99 -16.71 28.36
CA VAL A 87 -8.04 -17.88 29.24
C VAL A 87 -9.49 -18.31 29.47
N GLY A 88 -9.81 -19.57 29.22
CA GLY A 88 -11.17 -20.11 29.33
C GLY A 88 -12.13 -19.76 28.21
N SER A 89 -11.80 -18.75 27.38
CA SER A 89 -12.72 -18.28 26.32
C SER A 89 -12.27 -18.65 24.90
N GLY A 90 -10.97 -18.96 24.68
CA GLY A 90 -10.47 -19.38 23.37
C GLY A 90 -9.46 -18.44 22.76
N THR A 91 -9.24 -18.60 21.43
CA THR A 91 -8.36 -17.77 20.62
C THR A 91 -9.20 -16.95 19.66
N PHE A 92 -8.99 -15.66 19.64
CA PHE A 92 -9.73 -14.68 18.83
C PHE A 92 -8.81 -14.02 17.84
N VAL A 93 -9.28 -13.75 16.63
CA VAL A 93 -8.57 -13.00 15.61
C VAL A 93 -8.37 -11.57 16.09
N ASN A 94 -7.18 -11.04 15.91
CA ASN A 94 -6.82 -9.66 16.19
C ASN A 94 -6.10 -9.13 14.94
N TYR A 95 -6.88 -8.98 13.86
CA TYR A 95 -6.35 -8.58 12.57
C TYR A 95 -7.32 -7.65 11.86
N LYS A 96 -7.01 -6.38 11.89
CA LYS A 96 -7.85 -5.32 11.32
C LYS A 96 -7.67 -5.13 9.81
N GLY A 97 -6.98 -6.08 9.16
CA GLY A 97 -6.67 -6.04 7.73
C GLY A 97 -5.34 -5.34 7.42
N PRO A 98 -4.79 -5.57 6.21
CA PRO A 98 -3.50 -4.99 5.82
C PRO A 98 -3.50 -3.47 5.68
N LEU A 99 -4.69 -2.84 5.73
CA LEU A 99 -4.85 -1.41 5.43
C LEU A 99 -4.80 -0.48 6.65
N LEU A 100 -4.70 -0.98 7.90
CA LEU A 100 -4.86 -0.10 9.05
C LEU A 100 -3.80 -0.18 10.15
N ASP A 101 -2.98 -1.22 10.27
CA ASP A 101 -2.10 -1.35 11.45
C ASP A 101 -0.59 -1.23 11.21
N SER A 102 -0.07 -1.32 10.01
CA SER A 102 1.26 -0.78 9.73
C SER A 102 1.47 -0.53 8.23
N MET A 103 1.38 0.71 7.83
CA MET A 103 1.93 1.16 6.54
C MET A 103 3.43 0.80 6.41
N ALA A 104 4.13 0.55 7.50
CA ALA A 104 5.52 0.09 7.49
C ALA A 104 5.67 -1.27 6.78
N ASP A 105 4.80 -2.25 7.08
CA ASP A 105 4.87 -3.58 6.44
C ASP A 105 4.49 -3.53 4.96
N VAL A 106 3.53 -2.66 4.60
CA VAL A 106 3.12 -2.46 3.19
C VAL A 106 4.22 -1.75 2.42
N THR A 107 4.88 -0.78 3.03
CA THR A 107 5.94 0.01 2.41
C THR A 107 7.12 -0.85 1.96
N ASP A 108 7.49 -1.87 2.77
CA ASP A 108 8.56 -2.82 2.43
C ASP A 108 8.21 -3.76 1.27
N LEU A 109 6.92 -3.94 0.98
CA LEU A 109 6.41 -4.87 -0.03
C LEU A 109 6.12 -4.21 -1.38
N ILE A 110 5.98 -2.87 -1.42
CA ILE A 110 5.62 -2.14 -2.65
C ILE A 110 6.87 -1.85 -3.48
N SER A 111 6.89 -2.36 -4.70
CA SER A 111 7.91 -1.99 -5.68
C SER A 111 7.70 -0.56 -6.20
N PRO A 112 8.77 0.11 -6.69
CA PRO A 112 8.64 1.44 -7.31
C PRO A 112 7.63 1.47 -8.48
N LEU A 113 7.51 0.40 -9.26
CA LEU A 113 6.54 0.30 -10.34
C LEU A 113 5.09 0.27 -9.82
N GLN A 114 4.81 -0.54 -8.80
CA GLN A 114 3.48 -0.57 -8.17
C GLN A 114 3.09 0.78 -7.55
N LEU A 115 4.06 1.52 -7.02
CA LEU A 115 3.82 2.88 -6.54
C LEU A 115 3.41 3.83 -7.67
N ILE A 116 4.10 3.79 -8.82
CA ILE A 116 3.73 4.60 -10.00
C ILE A 116 2.36 4.20 -10.54
N GLU A 117 2.02 2.92 -10.57
CA GLU A 117 0.69 2.43 -10.98
C GLU A 117 -0.42 2.99 -10.06
N ALA A 118 -0.20 2.97 -8.75
CA ALA A 118 -1.13 3.57 -7.78
C ALA A 118 -1.26 5.09 -7.99
N ARG A 119 -0.17 5.80 -8.26
CA ARG A 119 -0.16 7.22 -8.57
C ARG A 119 -0.93 7.53 -9.85
N LEU A 120 -0.73 6.77 -10.93
CA LEU A 120 -1.48 6.88 -12.19
C LEU A 120 -2.99 6.66 -12.01
N ALA A 121 -3.39 5.79 -11.09
CA ALA A 121 -4.80 5.56 -10.78
C ALA A 121 -5.44 6.72 -9.99
N ILE A 122 -4.69 7.43 -9.15
CA ILE A 122 -5.21 8.42 -8.20
C ILE A 122 -4.99 9.85 -8.68
N GLU A 123 -3.77 10.20 -9.12
CA GLU A 123 -3.38 11.59 -9.34
C GLU A 123 -4.12 12.31 -10.47
N PRO A 124 -4.46 11.69 -11.61
CA PRO A 124 -5.20 12.39 -12.65
C PRO A 124 -6.59 12.85 -12.18
N ALA A 125 -7.31 12.00 -11.45
CA ALA A 125 -8.62 12.36 -10.89
C ALA A 125 -8.48 13.40 -9.76
N MET A 126 -7.48 13.28 -8.91
CA MET A 126 -7.16 14.22 -7.85
C MET A 126 -6.79 15.60 -8.42
N THR A 127 -6.00 15.65 -9.50
CA THR A 127 -5.56 16.88 -10.15
C THR A 127 -6.71 17.59 -10.85
N ARG A 128 -7.69 16.86 -11.42
CA ARG A 128 -8.96 17.44 -11.89
C ARG A 128 -9.70 18.19 -10.79
N LEU A 129 -9.83 17.57 -9.63
CA LEU A 129 -10.47 18.21 -8.47
C LEU A 129 -9.66 19.40 -7.97
N ALA A 130 -8.33 19.33 -8.01
CA ALA A 130 -7.46 20.46 -7.68
C ALA A 130 -7.71 21.65 -8.63
N ALA A 131 -7.80 21.41 -9.94
CA ALA A 131 -8.08 22.47 -10.91
C ALA A 131 -9.46 23.13 -10.69
N LEU A 132 -10.46 22.36 -10.24
CA LEU A 132 -11.80 22.88 -9.93
C LEU A 132 -11.83 23.66 -8.61
N ASN A 133 -11.16 23.16 -7.57
CA ASN A 133 -11.42 23.58 -6.19
C ASN A 133 -10.33 24.47 -5.59
N ALA A 134 -9.10 24.53 -6.16
CA ALA A 134 -8.01 25.30 -5.60
C ALA A 134 -8.40 26.76 -5.35
N SER A 135 -8.19 27.24 -4.14
CA SER A 135 -8.35 28.67 -3.81
C SER A 135 -7.14 29.48 -4.31
N THR A 136 -7.27 30.81 -4.37
CA THR A 136 -6.14 31.69 -4.67
C THR A 136 -4.98 31.45 -3.72
N ARG A 137 -5.26 31.25 -2.44
CA ARG A 137 -4.23 30.95 -1.43
C ARG A 137 -3.51 29.63 -1.71
N ASP A 138 -4.21 28.60 -2.18
CA ASP A 138 -3.60 27.33 -2.56
C ASP A 138 -2.66 27.52 -3.75
N LEU A 139 -3.12 28.26 -4.77
CA LEU A 139 -2.30 28.58 -5.94
C LEU A 139 -1.04 29.38 -5.58
N ASP A 140 -1.15 30.37 -4.68
CA ASP A 140 0.02 31.13 -4.18
C ASP A 140 1.03 30.21 -3.45
N GLN A 141 0.54 29.22 -2.68
CA GLN A 141 1.40 28.26 -2.00
C GLN A 141 2.07 27.31 -2.99
N MET A 142 1.34 26.84 -4.00
CA MET A 142 1.88 25.97 -5.05
C MET A 142 2.92 26.70 -5.90
N GLU A 143 2.71 27.98 -6.23
CA GLU A 143 3.69 28.81 -6.97
C GLU A 143 5.00 28.92 -6.21
N LYS A 144 4.95 29.22 -4.89
CA LYS A 144 6.15 29.29 -4.05
C LYS A 144 6.90 27.97 -4.02
N LEU A 145 6.16 26.87 -3.80
CA LEU A 145 6.74 25.54 -3.77
C LEU A 145 7.40 25.16 -5.11
N LEU A 146 6.75 25.52 -6.21
CA LEU A 146 7.27 25.24 -7.55
C LEU A 146 8.53 26.05 -7.86
N THR A 147 8.58 27.32 -7.42
CA THR A 147 9.78 28.16 -7.52
C THR A 147 10.96 27.55 -6.73
N GLU A 148 10.72 27.06 -5.52
CA GLU A 148 11.73 26.36 -4.72
C GLU A 148 12.20 25.06 -5.36
N LEU A 149 11.29 24.33 -5.99
CA LEU A 149 11.58 23.11 -6.71
C LEU A 149 12.47 23.37 -7.94
N GLU A 150 12.18 24.42 -8.71
CA GLU A 150 12.98 24.84 -9.86
C GLU A 150 14.41 25.25 -9.46
N LEU A 151 14.57 25.85 -8.26
CA LEU A 151 15.88 26.22 -7.70
C LEU A 151 16.65 25.04 -7.10
N SER A 152 16.08 23.84 -7.05
CA SER A 152 16.72 22.64 -6.48
C SER A 152 17.35 21.71 -7.52
N ALA A 153 17.56 22.18 -8.75
CA ALA A 153 18.04 21.37 -9.87
C ALA A 153 19.42 20.70 -9.67
N ASP A 154 20.22 21.20 -8.72
CA ASP A 154 21.55 20.67 -8.41
C ASP A 154 21.59 19.91 -7.06
N ASP A 155 20.43 19.73 -6.40
CA ASP A 155 20.30 19.08 -5.09
C ASP A 155 19.17 18.03 -5.14
N GLN A 156 19.55 16.77 -5.36
CA GLN A 156 18.61 15.64 -5.50
C GLN A 156 17.75 15.44 -4.26
N ASP A 157 18.29 15.56 -3.05
CA ASP A 157 17.55 15.34 -1.81
C ASP A 157 16.50 16.44 -1.62
N ARG A 158 16.89 17.68 -1.89
CA ARG A 158 15.98 18.81 -1.85
C ARG A 158 14.90 18.69 -2.92
N PHE A 159 15.28 18.36 -4.15
CA PHE A 159 14.35 18.11 -5.25
C PHE A 159 13.33 17.04 -4.89
N THR A 160 13.77 15.87 -4.42
CA THR A 160 12.92 14.74 -4.05
C THR A 160 11.89 15.11 -2.98
N ARG A 161 12.30 15.86 -1.96
CA ARG A 161 11.40 16.32 -0.91
C ARG A 161 10.37 17.31 -1.46
N LEU A 162 10.79 18.30 -2.22
CA LEU A 162 9.90 19.32 -2.80
C LEU A 162 8.95 18.72 -3.86
N ASP A 163 9.41 17.75 -4.64
CA ASP A 163 8.59 16.97 -5.58
C ASP A 163 7.48 16.23 -4.85
N SER A 164 7.79 15.60 -3.72
CA SER A 164 6.79 14.93 -2.87
C SER A 164 5.77 15.93 -2.29
N GLU A 165 6.23 17.12 -1.88
CA GLU A 165 5.36 18.20 -1.41
C GLU A 165 4.49 18.79 -2.52
N PHE A 166 4.98 18.89 -3.76
CA PHE A 166 4.19 19.33 -4.92
C PHE A 166 2.97 18.42 -5.15
N HIS A 167 3.19 17.12 -5.22
CA HIS A 167 2.10 16.16 -5.40
C HIS A 167 1.12 16.12 -4.21
N LEU A 168 1.63 16.27 -2.98
CA LEU A 168 0.77 16.43 -1.79
C LEU A 168 -0.01 17.75 -1.84
N GLY A 169 0.59 18.80 -2.41
CA GLY A 169 -0.06 20.07 -2.68
C GLY A 169 -1.26 19.95 -3.62
N LEU A 170 -1.15 19.13 -4.68
CA LEU A 170 -2.29 18.80 -5.57
C LEU A 170 -3.43 18.14 -4.79
N ALA A 171 -3.10 17.19 -3.89
CA ALA A 171 -4.09 16.56 -3.03
C ALA A 171 -4.78 17.57 -2.10
N ARG A 172 -4.04 18.52 -1.55
CA ARG A 172 -4.59 19.61 -0.72
C ARG A 172 -5.50 20.52 -1.53
N CYS A 173 -5.08 20.92 -2.73
CA CYS A 173 -5.86 21.74 -3.67
C CYS A 173 -7.18 21.08 -4.11
N SER A 174 -7.30 19.76 -4.02
CA SER A 174 -8.55 19.05 -4.31
C SER A 174 -9.67 19.39 -3.31
N HIS A 175 -9.34 19.94 -2.14
CA HIS A 175 -10.24 20.17 -1.01
C HIS A 175 -11.04 18.93 -0.57
N ASN A 176 -10.52 17.73 -0.89
CA ASN A 176 -11.07 16.47 -0.45
C ASN A 176 -10.18 15.86 0.66
N PRO A 177 -10.63 15.90 1.93
CA PRO A 177 -9.80 15.44 3.05
C PRO A 177 -9.47 13.94 2.98
N LEU A 178 -10.32 13.12 2.34
CA LEU A 178 -10.03 11.70 2.16
C LEU A 178 -8.90 11.50 1.15
N LEU A 179 -8.94 12.17 0.00
CA LEU A 179 -7.84 12.12 -0.99
C LEU A 179 -6.53 12.64 -0.39
N TYR A 180 -6.56 13.72 0.39
CA TYR A 180 -5.39 14.22 1.09
C TYR A 180 -4.78 13.18 2.03
N ARG A 181 -5.61 12.51 2.84
CA ARG A 181 -5.17 11.44 3.76
C ARG A 181 -4.61 10.24 3.00
N LEU A 182 -5.28 9.79 1.95
CA LEU A 182 -4.77 8.71 1.10
C LEU A 182 -3.42 9.07 0.48
N TYR A 183 -3.28 10.30 -0.01
CA TYR A 183 -2.04 10.74 -0.64
C TYR A 183 -0.88 10.93 0.38
N GLN A 184 -1.17 11.27 1.62
CA GLN A 184 -0.17 11.22 2.70
C GLN A 184 0.44 9.81 2.84
N GLN A 185 -0.37 8.74 2.70
CA GLN A 185 0.14 7.36 2.74
C GLN A 185 1.01 7.06 1.50
N VAL A 186 0.61 7.51 0.31
CA VAL A 186 1.45 7.41 -0.89
C VAL A 186 2.81 8.07 -0.67
N ASN A 187 2.86 9.25 -0.05
CA ASN A 187 4.12 9.93 0.26
C ASN A 187 4.97 9.18 1.30
N THR A 188 4.37 8.46 2.25
CA THR A 188 5.12 7.61 3.18
C THR A 188 5.88 6.51 2.43
N VAL A 189 5.23 5.88 1.43
CA VAL A 189 5.88 4.88 0.57
C VAL A 189 7.00 5.51 -0.27
N ARG A 190 6.81 6.74 -0.78
CA ARG A 190 7.83 7.49 -1.57
C ARG A 190 9.08 7.81 -0.78
N ALA A 191 9.00 7.97 0.54
CA ALA A 191 10.13 8.24 1.43
C ALA A 191 10.88 6.96 1.85
N HIS A 192 10.50 5.78 1.34
CA HIS A 192 11.13 4.52 1.72
C HIS A 192 12.48 4.31 1.01
N ALA A 193 13.41 3.61 1.69
CA ALA A 193 14.80 3.43 1.24
C ALA A 193 14.96 2.78 -0.16
N GLN A 194 14.02 1.92 -0.59
CA GLN A 194 14.06 1.34 -1.94
C GLN A 194 13.79 2.38 -3.01
N TRP A 195 12.85 3.29 -2.74
CA TRP A 195 12.51 4.38 -3.64
C TRP A 195 13.62 5.44 -3.69
N GLU A 196 14.22 5.76 -2.54
CA GLU A 196 15.33 6.71 -2.46
C GLU A 196 16.53 6.24 -3.31
N ARG A 197 16.95 4.98 -3.18
CA ARG A 197 18.04 4.41 -4.01
C ARG A 197 17.75 4.43 -5.50
N MET A 198 16.48 4.22 -5.89
CA MET A 198 16.09 4.27 -7.31
C MET A 198 16.16 5.70 -7.84
N LYS A 199 15.78 6.70 -7.05
CA LYS A 199 15.87 8.11 -7.43
C LYS A 199 17.31 8.57 -7.63
N GLU A 200 18.25 8.12 -6.79
CA GLU A 200 19.69 8.40 -6.97
C GLU A 200 20.21 7.98 -8.35
N ILE A 201 19.67 6.88 -8.89
CA ILE A 201 20.04 6.37 -10.22
C ILE A 201 19.37 7.14 -11.36
N ILE A 202 18.10 7.51 -11.19
CA ILE A 202 17.26 8.09 -12.25
C ILE A 202 17.43 9.61 -12.35
N LEU A 203 17.53 10.33 -11.22
CA LEU A 203 17.50 11.78 -11.17
C LEU A 203 18.87 12.37 -11.51
N SER A 204 19.10 12.64 -12.80
CA SER A 204 20.16 13.56 -13.24
C SER A 204 19.63 14.99 -13.28
N GLY A 205 20.53 16.00 -13.33
CA GLY A 205 20.14 17.40 -13.48
C GLY A 205 19.24 17.65 -14.70
N ALA A 206 19.51 16.98 -15.82
CA ALA A 206 18.67 17.04 -17.02
C ALA A 206 17.25 16.50 -16.77
N LYS A 207 17.12 15.39 -16.01
CA LYS A 207 15.83 14.80 -15.66
C LYS A 207 15.05 15.67 -14.69
N MET A 208 15.72 16.24 -13.69
CA MET A 208 15.10 17.19 -12.76
C MET A 208 14.58 18.43 -13.49
N GLY A 209 15.34 18.93 -14.48
CA GLY A 209 14.88 20.04 -15.35
C GLY A 209 13.64 19.67 -16.17
N LEU A 210 13.57 18.47 -16.73
CA LEU A 210 12.39 17.98 -17.45
C LEU A 210 11.18 17.87 -16.51
N TYR A 211 11.35 17.29 -15.32
CA TYR A 211 10.27 17.17 -14.35
C TYR A 211 9.76 18.53 -13.89
N ASN A 212 10.65 19.51 -13.67
CA ASN A 212 10.26 20.89 -13.35
C ASN A 212 9.41 21.53 -14.45
N GLN A 213 9.76 21.34 -15.72
CA GLN A 213 8.93 21.83 -16.84
C GLN A 213 7.53 21.17 -16.83
N GLN A 214 7.45 19.87 -16.52
CA GLN A 214 6.19 19.16 -16.43
C GLN A 214 5.36 19.65 -15.23
N HIS A 215 5.98 19.86 -14.06
CA HIS A 215 5.30 20.43 -12.89
C HIS A 215 4.76 21.84 -13.17
N ARG A 216 5.54 22.67 -13.87
CA ARG A 216 5.10 24.01 -14.28
C ARG A 216 3.88 23.93 -15.20
N ALA A 217 3.85 23.02 -16.17
CA ALA A 217 2.69 22.83 -17.05
C ALA A 217 1.43 22.38 -16.28
N ILE A 218 1.58 21.48 -15.30
CA ILE A 218 0.47 21.07 -14.42
C ILE A 218 -0.06 22.27 -13.63
N PHE A 219 0.83 23.04 -13.01
CA PHE A 219 0.46 24.22 -12.23
C PHE A 219 -0.26 25.28 -13.08
N GLU A 220 0.24 25.58 -14.28
CA GLU A 220 -0.39 26.53 -15.20
C GLU A 220 -1.81 26.09 -15.59
N ALA A 221 -2.04 24.79 -15.82
CA ALA A 221 -3.37 24.26 -16.06
C ALA A 221 -4.29 24.43 -14.84
N LEU A 222 -3.78 24.21 -13.61
CA LEU A 222 -4.55 24.49 -12.39
C LEU A 222 -4.93 26.00 -12.31
N ARG A 223 -3.98 26.87 -12.56
CA ARG A 223 -4.15 28.34 -12.49
C ARG A 223 -5.20 28.81 -13.51
N GLN A 224 -5.20 28.21 -14.70
CA GLN A 224 -6.16 28.51 -15.77
C GLN A 224 -7.49 27.78 -15.61
N ARG A 225 -7.66 26.94 -14.59
CA ARG A 225 -8.85 26.09 -14.42
C ARG A 225 -9.06 25.11 -15.59
N ASP A 226 -8.00 24.77 -16.30
CA ASP A 226 -8.03 23.76 -17.35
C ASP A 226 -8.01 22.36 -16.73
N VAL A 227 -9.20 21.85 -16.44
CA VAL A 227 -9.42 20.56 -15.76
C VAL A 227 -8.89 19.38 -16.57
N GLN A 228 -9.06 19.45 -17.89
CA GLN A 228 -8.63 18.36 -18.77
C GLN A 228 -7.12 18.39 -18.98
N GLY A 229 -6.56 19.56 -19.28
CA GLY A 229 -5.12 19.73 -19.44
C GLY A 229 -4.35 19.37 -18.17
N ALA A 230 -4.84 19.75 -16.98
CA ALA A 230 -4.25 19.40 -15.71
C ALA A 230 -4.13 17.88 -15.52
N ALA A 231 -5.20 17.12 -15.86
CA ALA A 231 -5.18 15.67 -15.79
C ALA A 231 -4.26 15.03 -16.84
N GLU A 232 -4.20 15.58 -18.05
CA GLU A 232 -3.32 15.07 -19.10
C GLU A 232 -1.84 15.33 -18.78
N PHE A 233 -1.51 16.50 -18.26
CA PHE A 233 -0.14 16.84 -17.90
C PHE A 233 0.39 15.99 -16.73
N ILE A 234 -0.40 15.76 -15.67
CA ILE A 234 0.02 14.87 -14.57
C ILE A 234 0.16 13.43 -15.05
N THR A 235 -0.74 12.94 -15.92
CA THR A 235 -0.63 11.60 -16.50
C THR A 235 0.67 11.47 -17.29
N ARG A 236 0.98 12.41 -18.16
CA ARG A 236 2.23 12.43 -18.95
C ARG A 236 3.48 12.47 -18.06
N HIS A 237 3.45 13.26 -17.00
CA HIS A 237 4.53 13.32 -16.01
C HIS A 237 4.77 11.94 -15.35
N LEU A 238 3.71 11.27 -14.91
CA LEU A 238 3.81 9.96 -14.29
C LEU A 238 4.24 8.86 -15.27
N GLU A 239 3.81 8.94 -16.53
CA GLU A 239 4.26 8.06 -17.59
C GLU A 239 5.76 8.25 -17.89
N THR A 240 6.26 9.49 -17.86
CA THR A 240 7.70 9.78 -17.97
C THR A 240 8.45 9.11 -16.81
N ALA A 241 7.99 9.29 -15.58
CA ALA A 241 8.59 8.65 -14.40
C ALA A 241 8.56 7.12 -14.49
N ARG A 242 7.47 6.52 -15.01
CA ARG A 242 7.36 5.07 -15.25
C ARG A 242 8.39 4.58 -16.27
N GLN A 243 8.56 5.31 -17.36
CA GLN A 243 9.56 4.97 -18.40
C GLN A 243 10.99 5.04 -17.84
N ASP A 244 11.29 6.06 -17.05
CA ASP A 244 12.60 6.22 -16.43
C ASP A 244 12.90 5.07 -15.44
N LEU A 245 11.91 4.62 -14.67
CA LEU A 245 12.03 3.46 -13.79
C LEU A 245 12.28 2.15 -14.55
N THR A 246 11.56 1.93 -15.65
CA THR A 246 11.70 0.69 -16.44
C THR A 246 12.99 0.68 -17.27
N GLY A 247 13.43 1.82 -17.76
CA GLY A 247 14.72 1.97 -18.46
C GLY A 247 15.91 1.69 -17.53
N ALA A 248 15.90 2.23 -16.31
CA ALA A 248 16.92 1.96 -15.30
C ALA A 248 16.96 0.47 -14.88
N SER A 249 15.80 -0.20 -14.85
CA SER A 249 15.71 -1.63 -14.51
C SER A 249 16.31 -2.54 -15.59
N GLY A 250 16.33 -2.09 -16.86
CA GLY A 250 16.93 -2.82 -17.99
C GLY A 250 18.46 -2.85 -17.92
N GLU A 251 19.10 -1.83 -17.41
CA GLU A 251 20.55 -1.76 -17.23
C GLU A 251 21.07 -2.65 -16.09
N TRP A 252 20.26 -2.88 -15.06
CA TRP A 252 20.61 -3.78 -13.93
C TRP A 252 20.60 -5.26 -14.32
N GLY A 253 19.80 -5.66 -15.31
CA GLY A 253 19.74 -7.04 -15.81
C GLY A 253 20.91 -7.44 -16.71
N ALA A 254 21.63 -6.49 -17.25
CA ALA A 254 22.74 -6.72 -18.19
C ALA A 254 24.11 -6.84 -17.49
N GLY A 255 24.27 -6.33 -16.27
CA GLY A 255 25.56 -6.27 -15.57
C GLY A 255 25.95 -7.50 -14.74
N ASN A 256 25.10 -8.52 -14.61
CA ASN A 256 25.37 -9.72 -13.78
C ASN A 256 25.43 -11.02 -14.59
N ARG A 257 25.87 -10.95 -15.86
CA ARG A 257 26.20 -12.12 -16.68
C ARG A 257 27.61 -11.97 -17.26
N GLU A 258 28.60 -11.99 -16.40
CA GLU A 258 29.98 -12.38 -16.72
C GLU A 258 30.54 -13.27 -15.59
#